data_2cac65baeb2310fb8873a79538c19c42
#
_entry.id   2cac65baeb2310fb8873a79538c19c42
#
_cell.length_a   1.000
_cell.length_b   1.000
_cell.length_c   1.000
_cell.angle_alpha   90.00
_cell.angle_beta   90.00
_cell.angle_gamma   90.00
#
_symmetry.space_group_name_H-M   'P 1'
#
loop_
_entity.id
_entity.type
_entity.pdbx_description
1 polymer ?
#
loop_
_entity_poly.entity_id
_entity_poly.type
_entity_poly.pdbx_seq_one_letter_code
_entity_poly.pdbx_strand_id
1 'polypeptide(L)'
;VTIGTEGMESRDPALVKGETVTLQGKQAEIFVRYRDIRVDHSALYRMDQQQQYIKGFFEAVQKHSVKDSGLVVRLFDRVQEYMVTNMAKDQYLKVAMDAVGSGKLSDEDFYTVPGEGVVTPRYDEFYADKEALTPILLELFYREIE
;
A
#
# COMPACT_ATOMS: atom_id res chain seq x y z
N VAL A 1 4.54 -9.56 7.03
CA VAL A 1 3.81 -9.93 5.79
C VAL A 1 3.93 -11.41 5.53
N THR A 2 2.95 -11.98 4.84
CA THR A 2 3.01 -13.38 4.37
C THR A 2 3.30 -13.38 2.88
N ILE A 3 4.28 -14.20 2.45
CA ILE A 3 4.67 -14.28 1.04
C ILE A 3 3.64 -15.10 0.27
N GLY A 4 2.84 -14.45 -0.57
CA GLY A 4 1.76 -15.09 -1.34
C GLY A 4 2.19 -15.62 -2.72
N THR A 5 3.28 -15.11 -3.28
CA THR A 5 3.70 -15.35 -4.67
C THR A 5 5.00 -16.15 -4.72
N GLU A 6 5.09 -17.11 -5.65
CA GLU A 6 6.30 -17.87 -5.92
C GLU A 6 7.33 -17.03 -6.68
N GLY A 7 8.60 -17.43 -6.57
CA GLY A 7 9.71 -16.85 -7.34
C GLY A 7 10.42 -15.67 -6.68
N MET A 8 9.89 -15.13 -5.59
CA MET A 8 10.58 -14.07 -4.82
C MET A 8 11.87 -14.57 -4.20
N GLU A 9 11.94 -15.86 -3.83
CA GLU A 9 13.13 -16.52 -3.27
C GLU A 9 14.34 -16.45 -4.20
N SER A 10 14.13 -16.29 -5.50
CA SER A 10 15.20 -16.04 -6.47
C SER A 10 15.86 -14.66 -6.33
N ARG A 11 15.18 -13.72 -5.70
CA ARG A 11 15.65 -12.36 -5.43
C ARG A 11 16.21 -12.23 -4.01
N ASP A 12 15.59 -12.89 -3.06
CA ASP A 12 16.04 -12.98 -1.66
C ASP A 12 15.57 -14.32 -1.07
N PRO A 13 16.50 -15.20 -0.61
CA PRO A 13 16.19 -16.54 -0.12
C PRO A 13 15.23 -16.59 1.08
N ALA A 14 15.03 -15.49 1.80
CA ALA A 14 14.09 -15.41 2.90
C ALA A 14 12.62 -15.20 2.46
N LEU A 15 12.39 -14.87 1.18
CA LEU A 15 11.06 -14.55 0.65
C LEU A 15 10.40 -15.79 0.01
N VAL A 16 10.25 -16.86 0.79
CA VAL A 16 9.66 -18.14 0.36
C VAL A 16 8.14 -18.07 0.48
N LYS A 17 7.41 -18.52 -0.56
CA LYS A 17 5.94 -18.58 -0.53
C LYS A 17 5.41 -19.37 0.66
N GLY A 18 4.42 -18.80 1.33
CA GLY A 18 3.78 -19.34 2.53
C GLY A 18 4.45 -18.91 3.83
N GLU A 19 5.68 -18.42 3.79
CA GLU A 19 6.38 -17.93 4.97
C GLU A 19 5.92 -16.55 5.42
N THR A 20 5.91 -16.33 6.74
CA THR A 20 5.66 -15.01 7.31
C THR A 20 6.98 -14.37 7.72
N VAL A 21 7.29 -13.22 7.15
CA VAL A 21 8.58 -12.54 7.34
C VAL A 21 8.41 -11.09 7.80
N THR A 22 9.38 -10.61 8.57
CA THR A 22 9.54 -9.18 8.85
C THR A 22 10.48 -8.59 7.81
N LEU A 23 9.93 -7.83 6.88
CA LEU A 23 10.70 -7.24 5.79
C LEU A 23 11.66 -6.16 6.27
N GLN A 24 12.88 -6.17 5.75
CA GLN A 24 13.91 -5.17 6.05
C GLN A 24 14.58 -4.65 4.77
N GLY A 25 14.79 -3.34 4.70
CA GLY A 25 15.55 -2.71 3.63
C GLY A 25 15.12 -3.18 2.23
N LYS A 26 16.03 -3.83 1.51
CA LYS A 26 15.80 -4.30 0.14
C LYS A 26 14.72 -5.37 0.00
N GLN A 27 14.45 -6.14 1.05
CA GLN A 27 13.36 -7.13 1.02
C GLN A 27 12.00 -6.45 0.85
N ALA A 28 11.80 -5.29 1.48
CA ALA A 28 10.59 -4.51 1.30
C ALA A 28 10.42 -4.03 -0.15
N GLU A 29 11.51 -3.56 -0.77
CA GLU A 29 11.50 -3.17 -2.20
C GLU A 29 11.15 -4.36 -3.09
N ILE A 30 11.77 -5.51 -2.88
CA ILE A 30 11.47 -6.74 -3.64
C ILE A 30 10.00 -7.08 -3.48
N PHE A 31 9.49 -7.16 -2.26
CA PHE A 31 8.12 -7.55 -1.96
C PHE A 31 7.08 -6.66 -2.64
N VAL A 32 7.21 -5.34 -2.55
CA VAL A 32 6.21 -4.41 -3.12
C VAL A 32 6.30 -4.25 -4.64
N ARG A 33 7.43 -4.65 -5.25
CA ARG A 33 7.67 -4.50 -6.69
C ARG A 33 7.59 -5.82 -7.45
N TYR A 34 7.69 -6.96 -6.77
CA TYR A 34 7.71 -8.25 -7.43
C TYR A 34 6.42 -8.51 -8.20
N ARG A 35 6.57 -9.02 -9.40
CA ARG A 35 5.49 -9.45 -10.28
C ARG A 35 5.95 -10.66 -11.06
N ASP A 36 5.21 -11.76 -10.97
CA ASP A 36 5.40 -12.90 -11.88
C ASP A 36 4.60 -12.65 -13.16
N ILE A 37 5.29 -12.20 -14.19
CA ILE A 37 4.68 -11.88 -15.49
C ILE A 37 4.16 -13.10 -16.25
N ARG A 38 4.43 -14.32 -15.76
CA ARG A 38 3.92 -15.58 -16.34
C ARG A 38 2.50 -15.91 -15.84
N VAL A 39 2.05 -15.21 -14.82
CA VAL A 39 0.73 -15.38 -14.21
C VAL A 39 -0.18 -14.25 -14.67
N ASP A 40 -1.35 -14.62 -15.22
CA ASP A 40 -2.38 -13.68 -15.61
C ASP A 40 -2.83 -12.84 -14.39
N HIS A 41 -3.17 -11.59 -14.64
CA HIS A 41 -3.58 -10.63 -13.61
C HIS A 41 -2.55 -10.44 -12.48
N SER A 42 -1.27 -10.68 -12.73
CA SER A 42 -0.19 -10.55 -11.75
C SER A 42 -0.06 -9.14 -11.15
N ALA A 43 -0.66 -8.13 -11.78
CA ALA A 43 -0.78 -6.79 -11.22
C ALA A 43 -1.67 -6.76 -9.95
N LEU A 44 -2.72 -7.57 -9.88
CA LEU A 44 -3.61 -7.67 -8.71
C LEU A 44 -2.87 -8.28 -7.52
N TYR A 45 -2.10 -9.37 -7.75
CA TYR A 45 -1.26 -9.95 -6.69
C TYR A 45 -0.25 -8.94 -6.12
N ARG A 46 0.32 -8.08 -6.98
CA ARG A 46 1.20 -7.01 -6.53
C ARG A 46 0.44 -5.96 -5.72
N MET A 47 -0.81 -5.64 -6.06
CA MET A 47 -1.64 -4.73 -5.25
C MET A 47 -1.87 -5.30 -3.85
N ASP A 48 -2.18 -6.60 -3.72
CA ASP A 48 -2.34 -7.26 -2.43
C ASP A 48 -1.05 -7.22 -1.60
N GLN A 49 0.11 -7.44 -2.23
CA GLN A 49 1.42 -7.30 -1.58
C GLN A 49 1.64 -5.87 -1.07
N GLN A 50 1.29 -4.86 -1.87
CA GLN A 50 1.41 -3.46 -1.48
C GLN A 50 0.48 -3.11 -0.32
N GLN A 51 -0.76 -3.59 -0.32
CA GLN A 51 -1.69 -3.41 0.80
C GLN A 51 -1.18 -4.07 2.08
N GLN A 52 -0.71 -5.32 2.01
CA GLN A 52 -0.09 -6.00 3.15
C GLN A 52 1.11 -5.21 3.70
N TYR A 53 1.96 -4.70 2.81
CA TYR A 53 3.12 -3.90 3.21
C TYR A 53 2.69 -2.62 3.93
N ILE A 54 1.73 -1.88 3.38
CA ILE A 54 1.23 -0.64 3.98
C ILE A 54 0.66 -0.91 5.37
N LYS A 55 -0.16 -1.95 5.55
CA LYS A 55 -0.70 -2.34 6.86
C LYS A 55 0.41 -2.66 7.86
N GLY A 56 1.34 -3.54 7.48
CA GLY A 56 2.44 -3.93 8.36
C GLY A 56 3.39 -2.78 8.69
N PHE A 57 3.66 -1.90 7.74
CA PHE A 57 4.45 -0.69 7.96
C PHE A 57 3.76 0.26 8.94
N PHE A 58 2.47 0.49 8.75
CA PHE A 58 1.68 1.38 9.60
C PHE A 58 1.60 0.86 11.05
N GLU A 59 1.34 -0.43 11.24
CA GLU A 59 1.39 -1.07 12.56
C GLU A 59 2.76 -0.95 13.23
N ALA A 60 3.84 -1.11 12.46
CA ALA A 60 5.20 -0.94 12.96
C ALA A 60 5.45 0.51 13.40
N VAL A 61 5.04 1.49 12.60
CA VAL A 61 5.16 2.92 12.96
C VAL A 61 4.38 3.22 14.23
N GLN A 62 3.12 2.79 14.34
CA GLN A 62 2.30 2.98 15.54
C GLN A 62 2.99 2.39 16.78
N LYS A 63 3.41 1.13 16.70
CA LYS A 63 4.07 0.43 17.81
C LYS A 63 5.36 1.11 18.27
N HIS A 64 6.15 1.59 17.34
CA HIS A 64 7.43 2.23 17.64
C HIS A 64 7.27 3.70 18.08
N SER A 65 6.27 4.41 17.58
CA SER A 65 5.99 5.81 17.97
C SER A 65 5.60 5.96 19.43
N VAL A 66 5.04 4.93 20.05
CA VAL A 66 4.75 4.93 21.50
C VAL A 66 6.02 5.12 22.34
N LYS A 67 7.16 4.57 21.86
CA LYS A 67 8.45 4.65 22.56
C LYS A 67 9.35 5.77 22.04
N ASP A 68 9.04 6.30 20.89
CA ASP A 68 9.85 7.26 20.15
C ASP A 68 8.97 8.29 19.44
N SER A 69 8.64 9.35 20.17
CA SER A 69 7.77 10.44 19.68
C SER A 69 8.33 11.20 18.47
N GLY A 70 9.64 11.11 18.22
CA GLY A 70 10.29 11.74 17.06
C GLY A 70 10.27 10.87 15.80
N LEU A 71 9.81 9.61 15.86
CA LEU A 71 9.87 8.69 14.74
C LEU A 71 9.15 9.20 13.49
N VAL A 72 7.93 9.72 13.63
CA VAL A 72 7.13 10.22 12.50
C VAL A 72 7.83 11.39 11.79
N VAL A 73 8.43 12.30 12.55
CA VAL A 73 9.19 13.44 12.00
C VAL A 73 10.41 12.94 11.20
N ARG A 74 11.16 11.98 11.76
CA ARG A 74 12.32 11.42 11.04
C ARG A 74 11.94 10.64 9.80
N LEU A 75 10.83 9.91 9.82
CA LEU A 75 10.30 9.26 8.62
C LEU A 75 9.94 10.29 7.55
N PHE A 76 9.27 11.37 7.95
CA PHE A 76 8.98 12.48 7.05
C PHE A 76 10.25 13.06 6.43
N ASP A 77 11.26 13.39 7.26
CA ASP A 77 12.52 13.99 6.80
C ASP A 77 13.27 13.07 5.79
N ARG A 78 13.04 11.75 5.87
CA ARG A 78 13.59 10.79 4.89
C ARG A 78 12.80 10.73 3.60
N VAL A 79 11.48 10.87 3.67
CA VAL A 79 10.59 10.72 2.50
C VAL A 79 10.48 12.01 1.70
N GLN A 80 10.60 13.18 2.36
CA GLN A 80 10.42 14.49 1.72
C GLN A 80 11.36 14.73 0.51
N GLU A 81 12.55 14.14 0.51
CA GLU A 81 13.51 14.25 -0.60
C GLU A 81 12.99 13.60 -1.90
N TYR A 82 12.03 12.67 -1.77
CA TYR A 82 11.43 11.91 -2.87
C TYR A 82 9.99 12.31 -3.17
N MET A 83 9.46 13.31 -2.46
CA MET A 83 8.08 13.75 -2.61
C MET A 83 8.00 15.06 -3.37
N VAL A 84 7.00 15.16 -4.24
CA VAL A 84 6.53 16.42 -4.80
C VAL A 84 5.12 16.65 -4.26
N THR A 85 4.94 17.70 -3.46
CA THR A 85 3.65 18.03 -2.85
C THR A 85 3.49 19.54 -2.75
N ASN A 86 2.24 20.00 -2.79
CA ASN A 86 1.86 21.39 -2.51
C ASN A 86 1.46 21.60 -1.03
N MET A 87 1.56 20.56 -0.19
CA MET A 87 1.30 20.67 1.25
C MET A 87 2.51 21.25 1.97
N ALA A 88 2.28 22.16 2.90
CA ALA A 88 3.31 22.62 3.82
C ALA A 88 3.71 21.51 4.80
N LYS A 89 4.94 21.58 5.33
CA LYS A 89 5.49 20.53 6.22
C LYS A 89 4.61 20.27 7.46
N ASP A 90 4.08 21.30 8.06
CA ASP A 90 3.20 21.23 9.24
C ASP A 90 1.87 20.53 8.91
N GLN A 91 1.29 20.82 7.75
CA GLN A 91 0.06 20.16 7.27
C GLN A 91 0.30 18.67 7.05
N TYR A 92 1.38 18.30 6.37
CA TYR A 92 1.74 16.91 6.13
C TYR A 92 2.00 16.14 7.43
N LEU A 93 2.77 16.75 8.35
CA LEU A 93 3.05 16.14 9.66
C LEU A 93 1.77 15.96 10.48
N LYS A 94 0.84 16.93 10.42
CA LYS A 94 -0.46 16.78 11.08
C LYS A 94 -1.22 15.57 10.54
N VAL A 95 -1.35 15.44 9.21
CA VAL A 95 -2.01 14.28 8.58
C VAL A 95 -1.34 12.97 8.99
N ALA A 96 0.00 12.93 9.00
CA ALA A 96 0.75 11.73 9.39
C ALA A 96 0.53 11.36 10.87
N MET A 97 0.48 12.35 11.76
CA MET A 97 0.21 12.14 13.18
C MET A 97 -1.23 11.70 13.44
N ASP A 98 -2.20 12.34 12.77
CA ASP A 98 -3.61 11.96 12.84
C ASP A 98 -3.81 10.52 12.34
N ALA A 99 -3.16 10.15 11.23
CA ALA A 99 -3.18 8.79 10.70
C ALA A 99 -2.58 7.77 11.68
N VAL A 100 -1.42 8.06 12.28
CA VAL A 100 -0.83 7.17 13.30
C VAL A 100 -1.74 7.02 14.53
N GLY A 101 -2.52 8.04 14.87
CA GLY A 101 -3.48 8.04 15.97
C GLY A 101 -4.84 7.40 15.67
N SER A 102 -5.20 7.19 14.41
CA SER A 102 -6.56 6.78 13.99
C SER A 102 -6.89 5.30 14.21
N GLY A 103 -5.96 4.47 14.65
CA GLY A 103 -6.18 3.04 14.85
C GLY A 103 -5.47 2.17 13.80
N LYS A 104 -5.81 0.89 13.78
CA LYS A 104 -5.21 -0.05 12.82
C LYS A 104 -5.89 0.05 11.47
N LEU A 105 -5.09 -0.06 10.40
CA LEU A 105 -5.64 -0.24 9.06
C LEU A 105 -6.22 -1.65 8.91
N SER A 106 -7.48 -1.71 8.49
CA SER A 106 -8.22 -2.93 8.15
C SER A 106 -8.32 -3.11 6.63
N ASP A 107 -8.93 -4.20 6.18
CA ASP A 107 -9.24 -4.39 4.75
C ASP A 107 -10.27 -3.39 4.25
N GLU A 108 -11.16 -2.92 5.13
CA GLU A 108 -12.22 -1.96 4.84
C GLU A 108 -11.69 -0.55 4.54
N ASP A 109 -10.44 -0.25 4.93
CA ASP A 109 -9.78 1.03 4.64
C ASP A 109 -9.16 1.09 3.23
N PHE A 110 -9.24 -0.02 2.47
CA PHE A 110 -8.70 -0.11 1.12
C PHE A 110 -9.83 -0.23 0.09
N TYR A 111 -9.94 0.77 -0.74
CA TYR A 111 -10.91 0.79 -1.83
C TYR A 111 -10.23 0.42 -3.14
N THR A 112 -10.85 -0.50 -3.88
CA THR A 112 -10.39 -0.88 -5.21
C THR A 112 -11.38 -0.35 -6.23
N VAL A 113 -10.87 0.23 -7.31
CA VAL A 113 -11.71 0.65 -8.44
C VAL A 113 -12.42 -0.59 -9.00
N PRO A 114 -13.76 -0.63 -9.03
CA PRO A 114 -14.49 -1.75 -9.64
C PRO A 114 -14.28 -1.77 -11.15
N GLY A 115 -14.25 -2.98 -11.71
CA GLY A 115 -14.03 -3.16 -13.14
C GLY A 115 -13.56 -4.56 -13.49
N GLU A 116 -13.17 -4.74 -14.74
CA GLU A 116 -12.74 -6.02 -15.31
C GLU A 116 -11.33 -5.94 -15.87
N GLY A 117 -10.51 -6.93 -15.52
CA GLY A 117 -9.17 -7.13 -16.10
C GLY A 117 -9.27 -7.98 -17.37
N VAL A 118 -8.66 -7.51 -18.46
CA VAL A 118 -8.61 -8.21 -19.73
C VAL A 118 -7.16 -8.46 -20.12
N VAL A 119 -6.80 -9.72 -20.34
CA VAL A 119 -5.47 -10.11 -20.83
C VAL A 119 -5.47 -10.00 -22.35
N THR A 120 -4.64 -9.13 -22.88
CA THR A 120 -4.39 -9.03 -24.32
C THR A 120 -3.02 -9.63 -24.68
N PRO A 121 -2.73 -9.90 -25.95
CA PRO A 121 -1.42 -10.43 -26.36
C PRO A 121 -0.22 -9.52 -26.02
N ARG A 122 -0.46 -8.26 -25.69
CA ARG A 122 0.58 -7.28 -25.38
C ARG A 122 0.55 -6.79 -23.94
N TYR A 123 -0.65 -6.63 -23.35
CA TYR A 123 -0.83 -5.97 -22.07
C TYR A 123 -1.96 -6.61 -21.27
N ASP A 124 -1.87 -6.53 -19.93
CA ASP A 124 -3.03 -6.63 -19.07
C ASP A 124 -3.70 -5.24 -19.05
N GLU A 125 -4.94 -5.17 -19.49
CA GLU A 125 -5.74 -3.95 -19.50
C GLU A 125 -6.79 -4.04 -18.39
N PHE A 126 -7.20 -2.89 -17.84
CA PHE A 126 -8.25 -2.83 -16.84
C PHE A 126 -9.30 -1.82 -17.27
N TYR A 127 -10.54 -2.27 -17.35
CA TYR A 127 -11.69 -1.46 -17.72
C TYR A 127 -12.51 -1.15 -16.49
N ALA A 128 -12.42 0.09 -16.00
CA ALA A 128 -13.13 0.54 -14.82
C ALA A 128 -14.64 0.61 -15.08
N ASP A 129 -15.44 0.04 -14.17
CA ASP A 129 -16.89 0.18 -14.13
C ASP A 129 -17.25 1.56 -13.52
N LYS A 130 -17.60 2.50 -14.37
CA LYS A 130 -17.93 3.88 -13.96
C LYS A 130 -19.22 3.97 -13.15
N GLU A 131 -20.18 3.09 -13.40
CA GLU A 131 -21.48 3.08 -12.70
C GLU A 131 -21.26 2.59 -11.25
N ALA A 132 -20.51 1.50 -11.08
CA ALA A 132 -20.17 0.97 -9.76
C ALA A 132 -19.16 1.86 -9.00
N LEU A 133 -18.30 2.61 -9.69
CA LEU A 133 -17.32 3.50 -9.07
C LEU A 133 -17.96 4.78 -8.50
N THR A 134 -19.00 5.31 -9.16
CA THR A 134 -19.61 6.59 -8.79
C THR A 134 -20.09 6.63 -7.33
N PRO A 135 -20.86 5.65 -6.80
CA PRO A 135 -21.30 5.69 -5.39
C PRO A 135 -20.12 5.63 -4.41
N ILE A 136 -19.05 4.90 -4.72
CA ILE A 136 -17.84 4.84 -3.88
C ILE A 136 -17.19 6.22 -3.78
N LEU A 137 -17.07 6.93 -4.91
CA LEU A 137 -16.50 8.28 -4.91
C LEU A 137 -17.38 9.28 -4.14
N LEU A 138 -18.70 9.15 -4.27
CA LEU A 138 -19.64 10.01 -3.53
C LEU A 138 -19.52 9.77 -2.02
N GLU A 139 -19.47 8.53 -1.57
CA GLU A 139 -19.30 8.18 -0.16
C GLU A 139 -17.98 8.70 0.41
N LEU A 140 -16.88 8.55 -0.33
CA LEU A 140 -15.55 8.88 0.19
C LEU A 140 -15.23 10.38 0.17
N PHE A 141 -15.70 11.11 -0.82
CA PHE A 141 -15.23 12.46 -1.09
C PHE A 141 -16.29 13.56 -1.02
N TYR A 142 -17.56 13.18 -0.93
CA TYR A 142 -18.66 14.15 -0.92
C TYR A 142 -19.50 13.98 0.33
N ARG A 143 -20.00 15.10 0.85
CA ARG A 143 -21.02 15.15 1.91
C ARG A 143 -22.28 15.73 1.32
N GLU A 144 -23.42 15.19 1.73
CA GLU A 144 -24.70 15.85 1.44
C GLU A 144 -24.70 17.24 2.08
N ILE A 145 -25.13 18.22 1.33
CA ILE A 145 -25.34 19.59 1.83
C ILE A 145 -26.82 19.63 2.24
N GLU A 146 -27.08 19.79 3.54
CA GLU A 146 -28.41 20.06 4.07
C GLU A 146 -28.91 21.45 3.69
#